data_6fc80b5b23cdc82da9ded5e57970fe14
#
_entry.id   6fc80b5b23cdc82da9ded5e57970fe14
#
_cell.length_a   1.000
_cell.length_b   1.000
_cell.length_c   1.000
_cell.angle_alpha   90.00
_cell.angle_beta   90.00
_cell.angle_gamma   90.00
#
_symmetry.space_group_name_H-M   'P 1'
#
loop_
_entity.id
_entity.type
_entity.pdbx_description
1 polymer ?
#
loop_
_entity_poly.entity_id
_entity_poly.type
_entity_poly.pdbx_seq_one_letter_code
_entity_poly.pdbx_strand_id
1 'polypeptide(L)'
;MGADKWLSVYKHESTKDCITHLKSKGYKIVAAVPDDKVQSFHQMEFNHKAVLFFGTEKSGLSDEVLKQSDEFITIPTFGFTKSLNVSVSAAIILQLLTVKLRSTELKWRLQDYEKQILREEWIKKSIKNVD
;
A
#
# COMPACT_ATOMS: atom_id res chain seq x y z
N MET A 1 -6.16 -16.49 -12.57
CA MET A 1 -5.03 -16.32 -11.61
C MET A 1 -3.87 -15.69 -12.37
N GLY A 2 -2.91 -15.02 -11.70
CA GLY A 2 -1.74 -14.45 -12.39
C GLY A 2 -1.73 -12.91 -12.48
N ALA A 3 -2.54 -12.21 -11.67
CA ALA A 3 -2.51 -10.74 -11.57
C ALA A 3 -1.19 -10.23 -10.96
N ASP A 4 -0.52 -11.06 -10.16
CA ASP A 4 0.77 -10.80 -9.55
C ASP A 4 1.89 -10.50 -10.55
N LYS A 5 1.83 -11.09 -11.75
CA LYS A 5 2.80 -10.83 -12.83
C LYS A 5 2.82 -9.38 -13.31
N TRP A 6 1.74 -8.64 -13.09
CA TRP A 6 1.61 -7.23 -13.45
C TRP A 6 2.02 -6.27 -12.34
N LEU A 7 2.44 -6.80 -11.19
CA LEU A 7 2.91 -6.03 -10.05
C LEU A 7 4.43 -6.08 -9.95
N SER A 8 5.02 -5.00 -9.44
CA SER A 8 6.42 -5.00 -9.00
C SER A 8 6.46 -5.41 -7.53
N VAL A 9 6.94 -6.63 -7.27
CA VAL A 9 7.03 -7.18 -5.91
C VAL A 9 8.48 -7.13 -5.45
N TYR A 10 8.72 -6.46 -4.33
CA TYR A 10 10.03 -6.35 -3.70
C TYR A 10 10.02 -7.09 -2.36
N LYS A 11 11.08 -7.86 -2.10
CA LYS A 11 11.29 -8.54 -0.81
C LYS A 11 12.41 -7.83 -0.08
N HIS A 12 12.22 -7.62 1.21
CA HIS A 12 13.21 -7.05 2.11
C HIS A 12 13.60 -8.09 3.16
N GLU A 13 14.83 -8.08 3.61
CA GLU A 13 15.34 -9.02 4.62
C GLU A 13 14.77 -8.71 6.00
N SER A 14 14.51 -7.44 6.29
CA SER A 14 13.89 -7.00 7.54
C SER A 14 12.89 -5.87 7.33
N THR A 15 11.98 -5.71 8.30
CA THR A 15 11.07 -4.57 8.38
C THR A 15 11.84 -3.24 8.44
N LYS A 16 12.94 -3.21 9.19
CA LYS A 16 13.79 -2.03 9.34
C LYS A 16 14.38 -1.58 8.00
N ASP A 17 14.92 -2.52 7.22
CA ASP A 17 15.51 -2.23 5.91
C ASP A 17 14.44 -1.71 4.94
N CYS A 18 13.25 -2.32 4.96
CA CYS A 18 12.11 -1.87 4.18
C CYS A 18 11.75 -0.41 4.50
N ILE A 19 11.56 -0.09 5.78
CA ILE A 19 11.19 1.26 6.22
C ILE A 19 12.29 2.27 5.87
N THR A 20 13.55 1.93 6.14
CA THR A 20 14.70 2.79 5.83
C THR A 20 14.76 3.11 4.34
N HIS A 21 14.62 2.08 3.50
CA HIS A 21 14.59 2.25 2.05
C HIS A 21 13.44 3.15 1.58
N LEU A 22 12.23 2.94 2.10
CA LEU A 22 11.06 3.74 1.72
C LEU A 22 11.19 5.20 2.18
N LYS A 23 11.64 5.43 3.42
CA LYS A 23 11.90 6.79 3.93
C LYS A 23 12.96 7.52 3.13
N SER A 24 14.04 6.84 2.71
CA SER A 24 15.08 7.44 1.85
C SER A 24 14.55 7.89 0.48
N LYS A 25 13.45 7.30 0.01
CA LYS A 25 12.75 7.71 -1.22
C LYS A 25 11.63 8.75 -0.99
N GLY A 26 11.53 9.28 0.22
CA GLY A 26 10.57 10.32 0.58
C GLY A 26 9.14 9.82 0.82
N TYR A 27 8.96 8.52 1.11
CA TYR A 27 7.67 7.98 1.50
C TYR A 27 7.41 8.20 3.00
N LYS A 28 6.21 8.64 3.34
CA LYS A 28 5.67 8.52 4.70
C LYS A 28 5.12 7.13 4.94
N ILE A 29 5.35 6.63 6.13
CA ILE A 29 4.87 5.32 6.57
C ILE A 29 3.48 5.49 7.19
N VAL A 30 2.48 4.86 6.60
CA VAL A 30 1.09 4.90 7.06
C VAL A 30 0.70 3.52 7.55
N ALA A 31 0.43 3.37 8.83
CA ALA A 31 0.01 2.13 9.46
C ALA A 31 -1.52 1.98 9.42
N ALA A 32 -2.01 0.90 8.83
CA ALA A 32 -3.42 0.52 8.92
C ALA A 32 -3.66 -0.32 10.18
N VAL A 33 -4.40 0.24 11.13
CA VAL A 33 -4.65 -0.38 12.44
C VAL A 33 -6.15 -0.46 12.73
N PRO A 34 -6.63 -1.50 13.44
CA PRO A 34 -8.03 -1.62 13.85
C PRO A 34 -8.28 -0.85 15.16
N ASP A 35 -8.15 0.47 15.14
CA ASP A 35 -8.33 1.35 16.31
C ASP A 35 -9.30 2.48 15.96
N ASP A 36 -10.42 2.54 16.64
CA ASP A 36 -11.48 3.53 16.43
C ASP A 36 -11.11 4.96 16.86
N LYS A 37 -10.05 5.11 17.63
CA LYS A 37 -9.49 6.43 18.03
C LYS A 37 -8.58 7.03 16.97
N VAL A 38 -8.22 6.24 15.97
CA VAL A 38 -7.35 6.66 14.88
C VAL A 38 -8.19 7.29 13.76
N GLN A 39 -7.57 8.19 13.01
CA GLN A 39 -8.20 8.82 11.85
C GLN A 39 -8.74 7.78 10.87
N SER A 40 -10.00 7.92 10.47
CA SER A 40 -10.57 7.09 9.41
C SER A 40 -9.82 7.31 8.09
N PHE A 41 -9.55 6.22 7.37
CA PHE A 41 -8.90 6.27 6.05
C PHE A 41 -9.65 7.15 5.04
N HIS A 42 -10.93 7.43 5.26
CA HIS A 42 -11.72 8.37 4.47
C HIS A 42 -11.19 9.82 4.56
N GLN A 43 -10.53 10.18 5.65
CA GLN A 43 -10.01 11.52 5.91
C GLN A 43 -8.56 11.70 5.45
N MET A 44 -7.91 10.61 4.99
CA MET A 44 -6.53 10.68 4.50
C MET A 44 -6.42 11.63 3.30
N GLU A 45 -5.46 12.54 3.36
CA GLU A 45 -5.15 13.49 2.29
C GLU A 45 -3.92 13.08 1.49
N PHE A 46 -3.95 13.36 0.18
CA PHE A 46 -2.82 13.10 -0.72
C PHE A 46 -2.00 14.36 -0.94
N ASN A 47 -1.12 14.69 -0.01
CA ASN A 47 -0.19 15.80 -0.13
C ASN A 47 1.28 15.36 -0.17
N HIS A 48 1.52 14.05 -0.07
CA HIS A 48 2.87 13.46 -0.06
C HIS A 48 2.85 12.02 -0.57
N LYS A 49 4.03 11.46 -0.82
CA LYS A 49 4.19 10.04 -1.13
C LYS A 49 3.93 9.23 0.14
N ALA A 50 3.04 8.26 0.07
CA ALA A 50 2.70 7.40 1.19
C ALA A 50 2.87 5.92 0.82
N VAL A 51 3.21 5.12 1.81
CA VAL A 51 3.20 3.66 1.74
C VAL A 51 2.34 3.11 2.87
N LEU A 52 1.45 2.19 2.53
CA LEU A 52 0.55 1.56 3.49
C LEU A 52 1.18 0.29 4.06
N PHE A 53 1.23 0.20 5.37
CA PHE A 53 1.62 -1.01 6.08
C PHE A 53 0.40 -1.71 6.65
N PHE A 54 0.31 -3.00 6.38
CA PHE A 54 -0.71 -3.89 6.92
C PHE A 54 -0.05 -4.95 7.79
N GLY A 55 -0.66 -5.25 8.91
CA GLY A 55 -0.20 -6.30 9.80
C GLY A 55 -0.66 -7.68 9.38
N THR A 56 -0.12 -8.70 10.03
CA THR A 56 -0.61 -10.07 9.90
C THR A 56 -1.95 -10.23 10.62
N GLU A 57 -2.76 -11.20 10.21
CA GLU A 57 -4.05 -11.48 10.88
C GLU A 57 -3.87 -11.89 12.35
N LYS A 58 -2.76 -12.53 12.67
CA LYS A 58 -2.51 -13.08 14.01
C LYS A 58 -1.94 -12.05 14.99
N SER A 59 -0.96 -11.27 14.58
CA SER A 59 -0.19 -10.39 15.46
C SER A 59 -0.29 -8.89 15.12
N GLY A 60 -0.99 -8.54 14.03
CA GLY A 60 -1.03 -7.16 13.55
C GLY A 60 0.30 -6.66 13.03
N LEU A 61 0.53 -5.38 13.15
CA LEU A 61 1.80 -4.71 12.81
C LEU A 61 2.82 -4.91 13.93
N SER A 62 4.09 -5.04 13.56
CA SER A 62 5.17 -5.11 14.54
C SER A 62 5.37 -3.76 15.25
N ASP A 63 5.91 -3.81 16.48
CA ASP A 63 6.24 -2.61 17.25
C ASP A 63 7.17 -1.66 16.48
N GLU A 64 8.04 -2.20 15.68
CA GLU A 64 8.95 -1.42 14.84
C GLU A 64 8.19 -0.59 13.81
N VAL A 65 7.21 -1.18 13.11
CA VAL A 65 6.35 -0.44 12.17
C VAL A 65 5.59 0.64 12.93
N LEU A 66 4.95 0.28 14.06
CA LEU A 66 4.16 1.24 14.85
C LEU A 66 4.99 2.43 15.32
N LYS A 67 6.23 2.20 15.79
CA LYS A 67 7.14 3.27 16.24
C LYS A 67 7.67 4.13 15.10
N GLN A 68 7.78 3.58 13.90
CA GLN A 68 8.34 4.25 12.74
C GLN A 68 7.27 4.87 11.82
N SER A 69 5.99 4.65 12.13
CA SER A 69 4.88 5.19 11.35
C SER A 69 4.74 6.69 11.55
N ASP A 70 4.55 7.39 10.45
CA ASP A 70 4.32 8.83 10.42
C ASP A 70 2.83 9.14 10.58
N GLU A 71 1.96 8.24 10.13
CA GLU A 71 0.52 8.37 10.16
C GLU A 71 -0.15 7.02 10.46
N PHE A 72 -1.35 7.09 11.05
CA PHE A 72 -2.19 5.92 11.35
C PHE A 72 -3.55 6.11 10.71
N ILE A 73 -4.09 5.05 10.14
CA ILE A 73 -5.43 5.04 9.57
C ILE A 73 -6.20 3.80 10.01
N THR A 74 -7.52 3.93 10.09
CA THR A 74 -8.41 2.81 10.40
C THR A 74 -9.55 2.70 9.39
N ILE A 75 -10.04 1.49 9.18
CA ILE A 75 -11.34 1.25 8.54
C ILE A 75 -12.37 1.17 9.67
N PRO A 76 -13.34 2.08 9.74
CA PRO A 76 -14.40 1.98 10.74
C PRO A 76 -15.14 0.66 10.60
N THR A 77 -15.16 -0.13 11.66
CA THR A 77 -15.88 -1.41 11.72
C THR A 77 -16.97 -1.32 12.77
N PHE A 78 -18.11 -1.94 12.49
CA PHE A 78 -19.26 -1.97 13.37
C PHE A 78 -19.60 -3.43 13.71
N GLY A 79 -19.88 -3.71 14.97
CA GLY A 79 -20.24 -5.05 15.43
C GLY A 79 -19.20 -5.69 16.34
N PHE A 80 -19.21 -7.02 16.41
CA PHE A 80 -18.41 -7.78 17.39
C PHE A 80 -16.97 -8.01 16.94
N THR A 81 -16.70 -8.01 15.64
CA THR A 81 -15.35 -8.21 15.09
C THR A 81 -14.59 -6.88 15.02
N LYS A 82 -13.40 -6.86 15.61
CA LYS A 82 -12.55 -5.65 15.67
C LYS A 82 -11.72 -5.42 14.43
N SER A 83 -11.58 -6.41 13.56
CA SER A 83 -10.73 -6.31 12.36
C SER A 83 -11.32 -7.08 11.19
N LEU A 84 -10.98 -6.62 9.99
CA LEU A 84 -11.25 -7.32 8.74
C LEU A 84 -10.03 -8.15 8.33
N ASN A 85 -10.25 -9.14 7.45
CA ASN A 85 -9.16 -9.83 6.77
C ASN A 85 -8.23 -8.82 6.08
N VAL A 86 -6.93 -9.05 6.13
CA VAL A 86 -5.91 -8.11 5.61
C VAL A 86 -6.10 -7.80 4.12
N SER A 87 -6.46 -8.80 3.31
CA SER A 87 -6.69 -8.61 1.87
C SER A 87 -7.93 -7.74 1.61
N VAL A 88 -8.98 -7.92 2.43
CA VAL A 88 -10.19 -7.09 2.37
C VAL A 88 -9.86 -5.65 2.77
N SER A 89 -9.13 -5.46 3.86
CA SER A 89 -8.68 -4.15 4.32
C SER A 89 -7.86 -3.43 3.24
N ALA A 90 -6.91 -4.12 2.65
CA ALA A 90 -6.09 -3.57 1.58
C ALA A 90 -6.93 -3.18 0.36
N ALA A 91 -7.86 -4.03 -0.06
CA ALA A 91 -8.73 -3.75 -1.21
C ALA A 91 -9.62 -2.52 -0.97
N ILE A 92 -10.24 -2.40 0.22
CA ILE A 92 -11.11 -1.26 0.58
C ILE A 92 -10.31 0.04 0.57
N ILE A 93 -9.16 0.06 1.25
CA ILE A 93 -8.32 1.26 1.35
C ILE A 93 -7.81 1.66 -0.03
N LEU A 94 -7.23 0.74 -0.79
CA LEU A 94 -6.68 1.01 -2.12
C LEU A 94 -7.74 1.50 -3.11
N GLN A 95 -8.94 0.92 -3.08
CA GLN A 95 -10.04 1.35 -3.93
C GLN A 95 -10.41 2.81 -3.65
N LEU A 96 -10.65 3.16 -2.38
CA LEU A 96 -11.02 4.53 -2.03
C LEU A 96 -9.89 5.52 -2.35
N LEU A 97 -8.66 5.19 -1.96
CA LEU A 97 -7.51 6.05 -2.21
C LEU A 97 -7.30 6.27 -3.72
N THR A 98 -7.50 5.24 -4.53
CA THR A 98 -7.40 5.35 -6.00
C THR A 98 -8.50 6.28 -6.55
N VAL A 99 -9.73 6.16 -6.06
CA VAL A 99 -10.83 7.05 -6.47
C VAL A 99 -10.52 8.50 -6.11
N LYS A 100 -10.08 8.74 -4.86
CA LYS A 100 -9.67 10.08 -4.41
C LYS A 100 -8.52 10.63 -5.27
N LEU A 101 -7.48 9.83 -5.50
CA LEU A 101 -6.31 10.25 -6.26
C LEU A 101 -6.68 10.67 -7.70
N ARG A 102 -7.61 9.95 -8.32
CA ARG A 102 -8.13 10.27 -9.68
C ARG A 102 -8.90 11.59 -9.74
N SER A 103 -9.44 12.06 -8.63
CA SER A 103 -10.14 13.35 -8.52
C SER A 103 -9.24 14.52 -8.15
N THR A 104 -7.93 14.28 -7.98
CA THR A 104 -6.95 15.33 -7.66
C THR A 104 -6.19 15.78 -8.90
N GLU A 105 -5.60 16.98 -8.82
CA GLU A 105 -4.67 17.52 -9.84
C GLU A 105 -3.21 17.01 -9.66
N LEU A 106 -3.00 16.07 -8.74
CA LEU A 106 -1.67 15.50 -8.51
C LEU A 106 -1.18 14.72 -9.73
N LYS A 107 0.09 14.84 -10.04
CA LYS A 107 0.76 14.08 -11.12
C LYS A 107 1.11 12.67 -10.63
N TRP A 108 0.11 11.82 -10.47
CA TRP A 108 0.27 10.44 -9.98
C TRP A 108 0.44 9.40 -11.10
N ARG A 109 0.09 9.78 -12.33
CA ARG A 109 0.19 8.86 -13.48
C ARG A 109 1.63 8.69 -13.91
N LEU A 110 1.97 7.49 -14.36
CA LEU A 110 3.26 7.21 -14.98
C LEU A 110 3.50 8.12 -16.18
N GLN A 111 4.72 8.61 -16.31
CA GLN A 111 5.17 9.32 -17.50
C GLN A 111 5.31 8.34 -18.68
N ASP A 112 5.35 8.85 -19.89
CA ASP A 112 5.34 7.97 -21.07
C ASP A 112 6.58 7.06 -21.16
N TYR A 113 7.74 7.54 -20.72
CA TYR A 113 8.95 6.72 -20.63
C TYR A 113 8.81 5.58 -19.59
N GLU A 114 8.18 5.84 -18.44
CA GLU A 114 7.91 4.82 -17.42
C GLU A 114 6.93 3.76 -17.92
N LYS A 115 5.89 4.19 -18.64
CA LYS A 115 4.93 3.29 -19.28
C LYS A 115 5.62 2.38 -20.31
N GLN A 116 6.57 2.93 -21.09
CA GLN A 116 7.30 2.14 -22.07
C GLN A 116 8.18 1.08 -21.42
N ILE A 117 8.95 1.44 -20.39
CA ILE A 117 9.76 0.48 -19.62
C ILE A 117 8.89 -0.63 -19.05
N LEU A 118 7.79 -0.28 -18.41
CA LEU A 118 6.87 -1.24 -17.80
C LEU A 118 6.22 -2.16 -18.86
N ARG A 119 5.87 -1.62 -20.04
CA ARG A 119 5.33 -2.41 -21.15
C ARG A 119 6.33 -3.45 -21.65
N GLU A 120 7.60 -3.09 -21.78
CA GLU A 120 8.65 -4.01 -22.21
C GLU A 120 8.88 -5.12 -21.18
N GLU A 121 8.87 -4.79 -19.87
CA GLU A 121 8.93 -5.80 -18.81
C GLU A 121 7.74 -6.77 -18.85
N TRP A 122 6.55 -6.26 -19.06
CA TRP A 122 5.33 -7.07 -19.13
C TRP A 122 5.31 -7.99 -20.36
N ILE A 123 5.77 -7.50 -21.51
CA ILE A 123 5.93 -8.32 -22.72
C ILE A 123 6.88 -9.48 -22.43
N LYS A 124 8.05 -9.22 -21.85
CA LYS A 124 9.03 -10.27 -21.50
C LYS A 124 8.44 -11.30 -20.52
N LYS A 125 7.67 -10.87 -19.51
CA LYS A 125 6.98 -11.77 -18.58
C LYS A 125 5.87 -12.59 -19.25
N SER A 126 5.23 -12.06 -20.28
CA SER A 126 4.16 -12.76 -21.01
C SER A 126 4.67 -13.82 -21.96
N ILE A 127 5.80 -13.60 -22.62
CA ILE A 127 6.42 -14.55 -23.57
C ILE A 127 7.01 -15.77 -22.84
N LYS A 128 7.54 -15.61 -21.62
CA LYS A 128 8.10 -16.71 -20.82
C LYS A 128 7.07 -17.74 -20.34
N ASN A 129 5.79 -17.52 -20.53
CA ASN A 129 4.70 -18.42 -20.14
C ASN A 129 4.04 -19.15 -21.31
N VAL A 130 4.72 -19.24 -22.45
CA VAL A 130 4.22 -19.92 -23.68
C VAL A 130 4.94 -21.27 -23.90
N ASP A 131 5.77 -21.72 -22.94
CA ASP A 131 6.37 -23.06 -22.92
C ASP A 131 5.56 -24.02 -22.04
#